data_d702de3db54c20b71a9a829fa27e09dd
#
_entry.id   d702de3db54c20b71a9a829fa27e09dd
#
_cell.length_a   1.000
_cell.length_b   1.000
_cell.length_c   1.000
_cell.angle_alpha   90.00
_cell.angle_beta   90.00
_cell.angle_gamma   90.00
#
_symmetry.space_group_name_H-M   'P 1'
#
loop_
_entity.id
_entity.type
_entity.pdbx_description
1 polymer ?
#
loop_
_entity_poly.entity_id
_entity_poly.type
_entity_poly.pdbx_seq_one_letter_code
_entity_poly.pdbx_strand_id
1 'polypeptide(L)'
;YPQEEITEAVDEVLELEKAGQLFAPDIYENYIFDFKKRQTVVKALCLHIAHDCNLACKYCFAEEGEYHGRRALMSFEVGRKALDFLIANSGSRHNLEVDFFGGEPLMNFDVVKQLVAYARSIEKEAGKKFRFTLTTNGMLIDDDVIEFANKEMSNVVLSLDGRKEVHDRYRVDYSGKGSFDTIVPKFQKLVKAREGKNYYMRGTFTHANPDFLKDVQQMLDLGFRELSMEPVVAKSDDPAALNEADREIVMKQYEDLAKLML
;
A
#
# COMPACT_ATOMS: atom_id res chain seq x y z
N TYR A 1 4.91 -22.43 -36.38
CA TYR A 1 6.26 -21.82 -36.40
C TYR A 1 7.06 -22.46 -37.52
N PRO A 2 7.92 -21.71 -38.24
CA PRO A 2 8.86 -22.26 -39.21
C PRO A 2 9.84 -23.22 -38.55
N GLN A 3 10.27 -24.25 -39.29
CA GLN A 3 11.21 -25.28 -38.77
C GLN A 3 12.55 -24.68 -38.31
N GLU A 4 13.00 -23.61 -38.97
CA GLU A 4 14.23 -22.89 -38.60
C GLU A 4 14.11 -22.23 -37.23
N GLU A 5 13.01 -21.56 -36.93
CA GLU A 5 12.78 -20.93 -35.61
C GLU A 5 12.72 -21.97 -34.47
N ILE A 6 12.17 -23.16 -34.77
CA ILE A 6 12.13 -24.26 -33.80
C ILE A 6 13.53 -24.77 -33.54
N THR A 7 14.35 -24.92 -34.59
CA THR A 7 15.74 -25.42 -34.49
C THR A 7 16.57 -24.42 -33.69
N GLU A 8 16.49 -23.13 -34.02
CA GLU A 8 17.20 -22.05 -33.29
C GLU A 8 16.86 -22.04 -31.81
N ALA A 9 15.57 -22.11 -31.46
CA ALA A 9 15.13 -22.17 -30.06
C ALA A 9 15.64 -23.42 -29.33
N VAL A 10 15.70 -24.58 -29.99
CA VAL A 10 16.25 -25.81 -29.42
C VAL A 10 17.76 -25.68 -29.21
N ASP A 11 18.48 -25.12 -30.16
CA ASP A 11 19.94 -24.92 -30.07
C ASP A 11 20.26 -23.94 -28.92
N GLU A 12 19.47 -22.87 -28.74
CA GLU A 12 19.62 -21.92 -27.63
C GLU A 12 19.42 -22.61 -26.26
N VAL A 13 18.42 -23.46 -26.14
CA VAL A 13 18.18 -24.25 -24.91
C VAL A 13 19.33 -25.20 -24.62
N LEU A 14 19.88 -25.87 -25.65
CA LEU A 14 21.03 -26.78 -25.52
C LEU A 14 22.32 -26.04 -25.14
N GLU A 15 22.51 -24.82 -25.62
CA GLU A 15 23.65 -23.98 -25.22
C GLU A 15 23.53 -23.55 -23.75
N LEU A 16 22.35 -23.19 -23.27
CA LEU A 16 22.09 -22.85 -21.86
C LEU A 16 22.31 -24.06 -20.93
N GLU A 17 21.91 -25.26 -21.37
CA GLU A 17 22.20 -26.50 -20.64
C GLU A 17 23.69 -26.78 -20.56
N LYS A 18 24.39 -26.65 -21.68
CA LYS A 18 25.85 -26.86 -21.81
C LYS A 18 26.67 -25.85 -20.99
N ALA A 19 26.13 -24.63 -20.85
CA ALA A 19 26.69 -23.58 -20.00
C ALA A 19 26.38 -23.78 -18.51
N GLY A 20 25.60 -24.79 -18.13
CA GLY A 20 25.16 -25.04 -16.73
C GLY A 20 24.17 -24.02 -16.20
N GLN A 21 23.51 -23.29 -17.09
CA GLN A 21 22.48 -22.29 -16.73
C GLN A 21 21.06 -22.87 -16.69
N LEU A 22 20.86 -24.01 -17.42
CA LEU A 22 19.64 -24.81 -17.37
C LEU A 22 19.94 -26.15 -16.67
N PHE A 23 18.97 -26.65 -15.91
CA PHE A 23 19.06 -27.90 -15.16
C PHE A 23 20.26 -27.97 -14.22
N ALA A 24 20.75 -26.81 -13.76
CA ALA A 24 21.81 -26.75 -12.76
C ALA A 24 21.41 -27.56 -11.51
N PRO A 25 22.38 -28.25 -10.84
CA PRO A 25 22.06 -28.93 -9.58
C PRO A 25 21.46 -27.97 -8.56
N ASP A 26 20.41 -28.40 -7.88
CA ASP A 26 19.84 -27.63 -6.78
C ASP A 26 20.81 -27.59 -5.59
N ILE A 27 21.64 -26.57 -5.54
CA ILE A 27 22.59 -26.35 -4.43
C ILE A 27 21.89 -26.10 -3.10
N TYR A 28 20.60 -25.81 -3.11
CA TYR A 28 19.76 -25.55 -1.93
C TYR A 28 19.01 -26.79 -1.45
N GLU A 29 19.04 -27.92 -2.18
CA GLU A 29 18.32 -29.14 -1.82
C GLU A 29 18.59 -29.57 -0.36
N ASN A 30 19.85 -29.49 0.08
CA ASN A 30 20.25 -29.83 1.45
C ASN A 30 19.81 -28.78 2.49
N TYR A 31 19.31 -27.62 2.05
CA TYR A 31 18.80 -26.54 2.90
C TYR A 31 17.27 -26.47 2.91
N ILE A 32 16.59 -27.40 2.22
CA ILE A 32 15.15 -27.54 2.23
C ILE A 32 14.75 -28.14 3.60
N PHE A 33 14.37 -27.26 4.51
CA PHE A 33 13.80 -27.67 5.80
C PHE A 33 12.31 -27.99 5.62
N ASP A 34 11.80 -28.86 6.46
CA ASP A 34 10.36 -29.07 6.60
C ASP A 34 9.70 -27.75 7.00
N PHE A 35 9.07 -27.06 6.05
CA PHE A 35 8.42 -25.79 6.25
C PHE A 35 7.37 -25.80 7.35
N LYS A 36 6.76 -26.98 7.65
CA LYS A 36 5.80 -27.16 8.74
C LYS A 36 6.46 -27.02 10.12
N LYS A 37 7.77 -27.26 10.23
CA LYS A 37 8.54 -27.12 11.47
C LYS A 37 9.26 -25.77 11.58
N ARG A 38 9.18 -24.93 10.58
CA ARG A 38 9.82 -23.61 10.61
C ARG A 38 9.13 -22.72 11.63
N GLN A 39 9.87 -22.17 12.58
CA GLN A 39 9.33 -21.16 13.47
C GLN A 39 8.89 -19.94 12.65
N THR A 40 7.59 -19.66 12.68
CA THR A 40 7.05 -18.45 12.07
C THR A 40 7.37 -17.27 12.98
N VAL A 41 8.10 -16.30 12.47
CA VAL A 41 8.35 -15.05 13.17
C VAL A 41 7.51 -13.93 12.57
N VAL A 42 6.88 -13.14 13.42
CA VAL A 42 6.08 -11.98 12.99
C VAL A 42 7.02 -10.82 12.73
N LYS A 43 6.91 -10.21 11.54
CA LYS A 43 7.71 -9.06 11.11
C LYS A 43 6.94 -7.75 11.23
N ALA A 44 5.66 -7.80 10.93
CA ALA A 44 4.83 -6.62 10.74
C ALA A 44 3.43 -6.83 11.29
N LEU A 45 2.78 -5.73 11.68
CA LEU A 45 1.37 -5.65 12.01
C LEU A 45 0.71 -4.54 11.19
N CYS A 46 -0.48 -4.83 10.68
CA CYS A 46 -1.41 -3.82 10.22
C CYS A 46 -2.44 -3.59 11.32
N LEU A 47 -2.44 -2.41 11.92
CA LEU A 47 -3.35 -2.04 12.99
C LEU A 47 -4.51 -1.21 12.42
N HIS A 48 -5.71 -1.78 12.43
CA HIS A 48 -6.93 -1.05 12.10
C HIS A 48 -7.30 -0.13 13.25
N ILE A 49 -6.71 1.05 13.27
CA ILE A 49 -6.85 2.04 14.35
C ILE A 49 -8.28 2.60 14.44
N ALA A 50 -8.97 2.67 13.29
CA ALA A 50 -10.34 3.11 13.22
C ALA A 50 -11.16 2.18 12.31
N HIS A 51 -12.23 1.60 12.83
CA HIS A 51 -13.34 1.03 12.08
C HIS A 51 -14.38 2.11 11.86
N ASP A 52 -13.95 3.24 11.31
CA ASP A 52 -14.75 4.40 10.96
C ASP A 52 -13.99 5.23 9.93
N CYS A 53 -14.70 5.98 9.09
CA CYS A 53 -14.12 6.82 8.07
C CYS A 53 -14.93 8.11 7.90
N ASN A 54 -14.27 9.19 7.55
CA ASN A 54 -14.89 10.47 7.23
C ASN A 54 -15.18 10.64 5.72
N LEU A 55 -14.93 9.60 4.91
CA LEU A 55 -15.33 9.48 3.51
C LEU A 55 -16.24 8.26 3.31
N ALA A 56 -17.11 8.33 2.31
CA ALA A 56 -17.99 7.28 1.85
C ALA A 56 -17.57 6.82 0.43
N CYS A 57 -16.36 6.27 0.31
CA CYS A 57 -15.82 5.86 -1.00
C CYS A 57 -16.63 4.72 -1.59
N LYS A 58 -17.16 4.90 -2.81
CA LYS A 58 -18.12 3.98 -3.45
C LYS A 58 -17.55 2.59 -3.78
N TYR A 59 -16.24 2.44 -3.89
CA TYR A 59 -15.55 1.17 -4.11
C TYR A 59 -14.88 0.62 -2.83
N CYS A 60 -15.23 1.15 -1.66
CA CYS A 60 -14.55 0.79 -0.41
C CYS A 60 -14.80 -0.68 -0.04
N PHE A 61 -13.78 -1.52 -0.11
CA PHE A 61 -13.87 -2.92 0.30
C PHE A 61 -14.14 -3.09 1.80
N ALA A 62 -13.90 -2.04 2.58
CA ALA A 62 -14.06 -2.02 4.03
C ALA A 62 -15.42 -1.41 4.48
N GLU A 63 -16.38 -1.22 3.55
CA GLU A 63 -17.70 -0.66 3.85
C GLU A 63 -17.60 0.62 4.71
N GLU A 64 -16.99 1.67 4.14
CA GLU A 64 -16.76 2.95 4.83
C GLU A 64 -15.93 2.82 6.12
N GLY A 65 -15.13 1.75 6.21
CA GLY A 65 -14.26 1.46 7.35
C GLY A 65 -14.86 0.53 8.41
N GLU A 66 -16.12 0.09 8.26
CA GLU A 66 -16.79 -0.78 9.24
C GLU A 66 -16.33 -2.24 9.19
N TYR A 67 -15.75 -2.70 8.06
CA TYR A 67 -15.25 -4.07 7.86
C TYR A 67 -16.29 -5.15 8.19
N HIS A 68 -17.55 -4.99 7.70
CA HIS A 68 -18.69 -5.87 7.98
C HIS A 68 -19.05 -5.98 9.47
N GLY A 69 -18.66 -5.01 10.28
CA GLY A 69 -18.87 -5.00 11.71
C GLY A 69 -19.64 -3.78 12.20
N ARG A 70 -19.01 -3.04 13.07
CA ARG A 70 -19.57 -1.79 13.62
C ARG A 70 -18.50 -0.70 13.65
N ARG A 71 -18.94 0.54 13.60
CA ARG A 71 -18.04 1.69 13.84
C ARG A 71 -17.43 1.61 15.23
N ALA A 72 -16.12 1.67 15.29
CA ALA A 72 -15.37 1.60 16.54
C ALA A 72 -13.97 2.21 16.34
N LEU A 73 -13.42 2.75 17.40
CA LEU A 73 -12.03 3.20 17.46
C LEU A 73 -11.24 2.25 18.37
N MET A 74 -10.01 1.91 17.95
CA MET A 74 -9.13 1.07 18.75
C MET A 74 -8.74 1.80 20.03
N SER A 75 -8.83 1.12 21.17
CA SER A 75 -8.31 1.68 22.42
C SER A 75 -6.79 1.54 22.48
N PHE A 76 -6.11 2.43 23.21
CA PHE A 76 -4.67 2.31 23.48
C PHE A 76 -4.28 0.93 24.02
N GLU A 77 -5.06 0.36 24.94
CA GLU A 77 -4.79 -0.94 25.52
C GLU A 77 -4.76 -2.09 24.50
N VAL A 78 -5.65 -2.07 23.52
CA VAL A 78 -5.67 -3.06 22.44
C VAL A 78 -4.43 -2.92 21.57
N GLY A 79 -4.12 -1.69 21.15
CA GLY A 79 -2.93 -1.42 20.32
C GLY A 79 -1.63 -1.74 21.06
N ARG A 80 -1.54 -1.42 22.36
CA ARG A 80 -0.39 -1.77 23.21
C ARG A 80 -0.17 -3.28 23.25
N LYS A 81 -1.23 -4.07 23.50
CA LYS A 81 -1.16 -5.53 23.48
C LYS A 81 -0.72 -6.10 22.12
N ALA A 82 -1.13 -5.46 21.03
CA ALA A 82 -0.69 -5.84 19.70
C ALA A 82 0.82 -5.59 19.49
N LEU A 83 1.35 -4.48 20.00
CA LEU A 83 2.80 -4.20 19.97
C LEU A 83 3.58 -5.18 20.84
N ASP A 84 3.09 -5.49 22.05
CA ASP A 84 3.68 -6.50 22.92
C ASP A 84 3.70 -7.88 22.24
N PHE A 85 2.61 -8.26 21.57
CA PHE A 85 2.53 -9.48 20.78
C PHE A 85 3.57 -9.51 19.65
N LEU A 86 3.72 -8.39 18.91
CA LEU A 86 4.70 -8.28 17.83
C LEU A 86 6.12 -8.51 18.35
N ILE A 87 6.47 -7.88 19.46
CA ILE A 87 7.79 -8.07 20.10
C ILE A 87 8.00 -9.53 20.49
N ALA A 88 7.04 -10.11 21.24
CA ALA A 88 7.13 -11.47 21.75
C ALA A 88 7.26 -12.53 20.65
N ASN A 89 6.68 -12.28 19.46
CA ASN A 89 6.63 -13.23 18.35
C ASN A 89 7.61 -12.88 17.20
N SER A 90 8.46 -11.88 17.35
CA SER A 90 9.40 -11.44 16.30
C SER A 90 10.76 -12.18 16.31
N GLY A 91 11.00 -13.03 17.30
CA GLY A 91 12.26 -13.77 17.42
C GLY A 91 13.48 -12.82 17.43
N SER A 92 14.50 -13.14 16.68
CA SER A 92 15.73 -12.34 16.55
C SER A 92 15.62 -11.11 15.64
N ARG A 93 14.45 -10.83 15.02
CA ARG A 93 14.29 -9.67 14.16
C ARG A 93 14.47 -8.38 14.93
N HIS A 94 15.35 -7.52 14.44
CA HIS A 94 15.60 -6.20 15.04
C HIS A 94 14.58 -5.17 14.55
N ASN A 95 14.33 -5.13 13.22
CA ASN A 95 13.40 -4.17 12.62
C ASN A 95 11.99 -4.75 12.54
N LEU A 96 11.02 -4.05 13.13
CA LEU A 96 9.61 -4.39 13.15
C LEU A 96 8.81 -3.30 12.44
N GLU A 97 7.77 -3.69 11.72
CA GLU A 97 6.94 -2.76 10.95
C GLU A 97 5.53 -2.71 11.53
N VAL A 98 4.99 -1.51 11.63
CA VAL A 98 3.61 -1.27 12.07
C VAL A 98 2.96 -0.29 11.11
N ASP A 99 1.89 -0.72 10.47
CA ASP A 99 1.08 0.10 9.60
C ASP A 99 -0.21 0.51 10.31
N PHE A 100 -0.40 1.81 10.47
CA PHE A 100 -1.65 2.40 10.97
C PHE A 100 -2.62 2.55 9.81
N PHE A 101 -3.64 1.74 9.83
CA PHE A 101 -4.61 1.55 8.77
C PHE A 101 -6.05 1.55 9.32
N GLY A 102 -7.02 1.14 8.50
CA GLY A 102 -8.43 0.98 8.86
C GLY A 102 -9.34 1.75 7.92
N GLY A 103 -10.37 2.40 8.43
CA GLY A 103 -11.16 3.36 7.69
C GLY A 103 -10.34 4.63 7.45
N GLU A 104 -10.29 5.54 8.44
CA GLU A 104 -9.35 6.66 8.43
C GLU A 104 -8.59 6.74 9.77
N PRO A 105 -7.30 6.40 9.80
CA PRO A 105 -6.51 6.37 11.04
C PRO A 105 -6.43 7.71 11.76
N LEU A 106 -6.48 8.82 11.04
CA LEU A 106 -6.43 10.15 11.65
C LEU A 106 -7.68 10.49 12.48
N MET A 107 -8.78 9.73 12.36
CA MET A 107 -9.94 9.84 13.27
C MET A 107 -9.60 9.36 14.69
N ASN A 108 -8.52 8.61 14.85
CA ASN A 108 -8.03 8.12 16.14
C ASN A 108 -6.55 8.48 16.37
N PHE A 109 -6.18 9.67 15.93
CA PHE A 109 -4.79 10.11 15.88
C PHE A 109 -4.10 10.18 17.24
N ASP A 110 -4.84 10.50 18.30
CA ASP A 110 -4.30 10.50 19.67
C ASP A 110 -3.82 9.12 20.11
N VAL A 111 -4.55 8.06 19.75
CA VAL A 111 -4.12 6.69 20.01
C VAL A 111 -2.90 6.32 19.16
N VAL A 112 -2.81 6.76 17.91
CA VAL A 112 -1.61 6.60 17.09
C VAL A 112 -0.39 7.22 17.79
N LYS A 113 -0.51 8.47 18.25
CA LYS A 113 0.57 9.16 18.99
C LYS A 113 0.99 8.41 20.26
N GLN A 114 0.02 7.92 21.04
CA GLN A 114 0.27 7.14 22.25
C GLN A 114 0.98 5.81 21.96
N LEU A 115 0.57 5.08 20.91
CA LEU A 115 1.19 3.81 20.53
C LEU A 115 2.60 4.00 20.02
N VAL A 116 2.87 5.04 19.25
CA VAL A 116 4.24 5.38 18.81
C VAL A 116 5.11 5.72 20.01
N ALA A 117 4.65 6.56 20.94
CA ALA A 117 5.37 6.90 22.15
C ALA A 117 5.67 5.65 23.00
N TYR A 118 4.69 4.77 23.16
CA TYR A 118 4.89 3.50 23.86
C TYR A 118 5.95 2.64 23.18
N ALA A 119 5.85 2.41 21.87
CA ALA A 119 6.82 1.62 21.12
C ALA A 119 8.24 2.17 21.27
N ARG A 120 8.42 3.50 21.14
CA ARG A 120 9.74 4.16 21.34
C ARG A 120 10.29 3.95 22.74
N SER A 121 9.42 3.95 23.75
CA SER A 121 9.86 3.76 25.16
C SER A 121 10.42 2.36 25.43
N ILE A 122 9.97 1.34 24.71
CA ILE A 122 10.36 -0.06 24.93
C ILE A 122 11.39 -0.59 23.93
N GLU A 123 11.68 0.14 22.83
CA GLU A 123 12.62 -0.28 21.76
C GLU A 123 13.96 -0.77 22.30
N LYS A 124 14.55 0.00 23.22
CA LYS A 124 15.90 -0.28 23.75
C LYS A 124 15.93 -1.56 24.58
N GLU A 125 14.95 -1.73 25.47
CA GLU A 125 14.87 -2.90 26.35
C GLU A 125 14.55 -4.16 25.54
N ALA A 126 13.63 -4.06 24.57
CA ALA A 126 13.25 -5.17 23.69
C ALA A 126 14.33 -5.51 22.64
N GLY A 127 15.34 -4.67 22.43
CA GLY A 127 16.33 -4.82 21.35
C GLY A 127 15.71 -4.70 19.97
N LYS A 128 14.63 -3.92 19.82
CA LYS A 128 13.85 -3.76 18.59
C LYS A 128 13.92 -2.31 18.10
N LYS A 129 13.58 -2.13 16.82
CA LYS A 129 13.40 -0.83 16.19
C LYS A 129 12.13 -0.84 15.36
N PHE A 130 11.18 0.01 15.70
CA PHE A 130 9.91 0.13 14.98
C PHE A 130 10.01 1.08 13.78
N ARG A 131 9.41 0.67 12.68
CA ARG A 131 9.16 1.48 11.50
C ARG A 131 7.66 1.62 11.35
N PHE A 132 7.17 2.86 11.38
CA PHE A 132 5.76 3.15 11.28
C PHE A 132 5.39 3.63 9.88
N THR A 133 4.27 3.14 9.38
CA THR A 133 3.60 3.65 8.19
C THR A 133 2.22 4.18 8.60
N LEU A 134 1.79 5.26 7.98
CA LEU A 134 0.45 5.82 8.14
C LEU A 134 -0.20 5.89 6.76
N THR A 135 -1.38 5.24 6.60
CA THR A 135 -2.18 5.32 5.38
C THR A 135 -3.38 6.23 5.62
N THR A 136 -3.56 7.29 4.84
CA THR A 136 -4.63 8.26 5.05
C THR A 136 -5.31 8.73 3.77
N ASN A 137 -6.59 9.05 3.87
CA ASN A 137 -7.34 9.71 2.81
C ASN A 137 -7.08 11.23 2.72
N GLY A 138 -6.33 11.80 3.67
CA GLY A 138 -5.86 13.18 3.66
C GLY A 138 -6.82 14.23 4.18
N MET A 139 -8.08 13.93 4.40
CA MET A 139 -9.08 14.92 4.84
C MET A 139 -8.71 15.62 6.16
N LEU A 140 -8.08 14.88 7.07
CA LEU A 140 -7.71 15.34 8.41
C LEU A 140 -6.25 15.79 8.54
N ILE A 141 -5.47 15.79 7.47
CA ILE A 141 -4.11 16.32 7.51
C ILE A 141 -4.12 17.81 7.86
N ASP A 142 -3.37 18.15 8.89
CA ASP A 142 -3.07 19.51 9.35
C ASP A 142 -1.57 19.63 9.72
N ASP A 143 -1.18 20.72 10.35
CA ASP A 143 0.22 20.97 10.72
C ASP A 143 0.73 20.02 11.81
N ASP A 144 -0.11 19.62 12.78
CA ASP A 144 0.24 18.65 13.83
C ASP A 144 0.51 17.27 13.21
N VAL A 145 -0.36 16.83 12.30
CA VAL A 145 -0.15 15.57 11.55
C VAL A 145 1.13 15.60 10.74
N ILE A 146 1.41 16.70 10.03
CA ILE A 146 2.63 16.84 9.21
C ILE A 146 3.88 16.79 10.09
N GLU A 147 3.93 17.53 11.19
CA GLU A 147 5.05 17.54 12.12
C GLU A 147 5.29 16.14 12.71
N PHE A 148 4.24 15.52 13.22
CA PHE A 148 4.33 14.18 13.77
C PHE A 148 4.75 13.13 12.74
N ALA A 149 4.18 13.16 11.54
CA ALA A 149 4.54 12.23 10.47
C ALA A 149 6.01 12.38 10.06
N ASN A 150 6.53 13.61 9.97
CA ASN A 150 7.93 13.85 9.63
C ASN A 150 8.89 13.34 10.69
N LYS A 151 8.49 13.40 11.95
CA LYS A 151 9.31 12.95 13.08
C LYS A 151 9.28 11.43 13.27
N GLU A 152 8.11 10.82 13.18
CA GLU A 152 7.89 9.46 13.65
C GLU A 152 7.60 8.44 12.54
N MET A 153 7.01 8.85 11.41
CA MET A 153 6.61 7.93 10.35
C MET A 153 7.76 7.67 9.37
N SER A 154 8.14 6.40 9.24
CA SER A 154 9.11 5.94 8.23
C SER A 154 8.54 6.08 6.82
N ASN A 155 7.22 6.02 6.67
CA ASN A 155 6.53 6.19 5.40
C ASN A 155 5.11 6.73 5.62
N VAL A 156 4.57 7.44 4.62
CA VAL A 156 3.17 7.89 4.60
C VAL A 156 2.55 7.53 3.26
N VAL A 157 1.42 6.84 3.29
CA VAL A 157 0.64 6.46 2.13
C VAL A 157 -0.53 7.43 1.98
N LEU A 158 -0.60 8.10 0.85
CA LEU A 158 -1.57 9.15 0.55
C LEU A 158 -2.54 8.67 -0.54
N SER A 159 -3.81 8.56 -0.20
CA SER A 159 -4.81 8.00 -1.12
C SER A 159 -5.28 9.02 -2.15
N LEU A 160 -4.85 8.86 -3.42
CA LEU A 160 -5.24 9.72 -4.54
C LEU A 160 -5.33 8.88 -5.82
N ASP A 161 -6.47 8.92 -6.52
CA ASP A 161 -6.71 8.09 -7.70
C ASP A 161 -6.26 8.74 -9.03
N GLY A 162 -5.71 9.95 -9.00
CA GLY A 162 -5.20 10.65 -10.19
C GLY A 162 -6.06 11.84 -10.59
N ARG A 163 -6.69 11.80 -11.77
CA ARG A 163 -7.54 12.88 -12.29
C ARG A 163 -8.68 13.21 -11.34
N LYS A 164 -9.01 14.49 -11.23
CA LYS A 164 -10.07 14.97 -10.32
C LYS A 164 -11.42 14.27 -10.56
N GLU A 165 -11.83 14.17 -11.81
CA GLU A 165 -13.10 13.53 -12.17
C GLU A 165 -13.13 12.02 -11.86
N VAL A 166 -11.97 11.36 -11.89
CA VAL A 166 -11.83 9.96 -11.51
C VAL A 166 -11.90 9.84 -9.99
N HIS A 167 -11.09 10.62 -9.29
CA HIS A 167 -11.04 10.63 -7.84
C HIS A 167 -12.41 10.98 -7.21
N ASP A 168 -13.01 12.09 -7.63
CA ASP A 168 -14.27 12.59 -7.09
C ASP A 168 -15.49 11.75 -7.49
N ARG A 169 -15.37 10.84 -8.46
CA ARG A 169 -16.41 9.85 -8.78
C ARG A 169 -16.62 8.86 -7.63
N TYR A 170 -15.54 8.47 -6.98
CA TYR A 170 -15.55 7.40 -5.98
C TYR A 170 -15.26 7.88 -4.57
N ARG A 171 -14.28 8.79 -4.38
CA ARG A 171 -13.86 9.25 -3.05
C ARG A 171 -14.62 10.50 -2.63
N VAL A 172 -15.84 10.27 -2.21
CA VAL A 172 -16.79 11.30 -1.79
C VAL A 172 -16.97 11.28 -0.27
N ASP A 173 -17.40 12.42 0.27
CA ASP A 173 -17.90 12.50 1.65
C ASP A 173 -19.35 11.99 1.75
N TYR A 174 -19.91 11.96 2.95
CA TYR A 174 -21.30 11.53 3.20
C TYR A 174 -22.36 12.43 2.55
N SER A 175 -22.00 13.63 2.08
CA SER A 175 -22.88 14.50 1.28
C SER A 175 -22.79 14.22 -0.23
N GLY A 176 -21.89 13.34 -0.65
CA GLY A 176 -21.60 13.06 -2.04
C GLY A 176 -20.63 14.03 -2.72
N LYS A 177 -20.00 14.94 -1.94
CA LYS A 177 -19.01 15.89 -2.45
C LYS A 177 -17.66 15.20 -2.60
N GLY A 178 -16.98 15.41 -3.74
CA GLY A 178 -15.62 14.94 -3.98
C GLY A 178 -14.58 15.54 -3.04
N SER A 179 -13.53 14.79 -2.77
CA SER A 179 -12.50 15.17 -1.80
C SER A 179 -11.22 15.77 -2.44
N PHE A 180 -11.06 15.69 -3.75
CA PHE A 180 -9.84 16.07 -4.48
C PHE A 180 -9.33 17.47 -4.12
N ASP A 181 -10.16 18.51 -4.27
CA ASP A 181 -9.76 19.90 -4.03
C ASP A 181 -9.35 20.17 -2.57
N THR A 182 -9.86 19.35 -1.65
CA THR A 182 -9.52 19.45 -0.21
C THR A 182 -8.17 18.80 0.10
N ILE A 183 -7.93 17.61 -0.48
CA ILE A 183 -6.78 16.80 -0.07
C ILE A 183 -5.49 17.13 -0.85
N VAL A 184 -5.58 17.49 -2.13
CA VAL A 184 -4.38 17.74 -2.95
C VAL A 184 -3.47 18.81 -2.36
N PRO A 185 -3.96 19.99 -1.94
CA PRO A 185 -3.10 20.99 -1.30
C PRO A 185 -2.44 20.50 -0.01
N LYS A 186 -3.14 19.66 0.76
CA LYS A 186 -2.63 19.05 2.01
C LYS A 186 -1.52 18.05 1.71
N PHE A 187 -1.71 17.21 0.69
CA PHE A 187 -0.70 16.26 0.24
C PHE A 187 0.55 16.96 -0.27
N GLN A 188 0.39 18.02 -1.08
CA GLN A 188 1.52 18.82 -1.55
C GLN A 188 2.29 19.46 -0.39
N LYS A 189 1.59 19.96 0.62
CA LYS A 189 2.22 20.54 1.83
C LYS A 189 3.00 19.47 2.61
N LEU A 190 2.42 18.27 2.83
CA LEU A 190 3.07 17.17 3.52
C LEU A 190 4.30 16.69 2.75
N VAL A 191 4.17 16.44 1.44
CA VAL A 191 5.27 15.96 0.59
C VAL A 191 6.41 16.96 0.54
N LYS A 192 6.10 18.26 0.44
CA LYS A 192 7.10 19.32 0.52
C LYS A 192 7.83 19.32 1.87
N ALA A 193 7.11 19.17 2.97
CA ALA A 193 7.69 19.11 4.32
C ALA A 193 8.55 17.86 4.54
N ARG A 194 8.32 16.78 3.78
CA ARG A 194 9.14 15.55 3.75
C ARG A 194 10.27 15.59 2.71
N GLU A 195 10.52 16.74 2.07
CA GLU A 195 11.53 16.87 1.02
C GLU A 195 11.33 15.89 -0.16
N GLY A 196 10.10 15.51 -0.44
CA GLY A 196 9.74 14.58 -1.50
C GLY A 196 10.17 13.13 -1.26
N LYS A 197 10.35 12.69 0.00
CA LYS A 197 10.83 11.36 0.36
C LYS A 197 9.91 10.64 1.35
N ASN A 198 10.01 9.30 1.36
CA ASN A 198 9.34 8.45 2.34
C ASN A 198 7.80 8.67 2.36
N TYR A 199 7.22 8.80 1.19
CA TYR A 199 5.78 8.78 0.95
C TYR A 199 5.51 8.02 -0.34
N TYR A 200 4.28 7.64 -0.57
CA TYR A 200 3.79 7.38 -1.92
C TYR A 200 2.31 7.67 -2.03
N MET A 201 1.92 8.10 -3.24
CA MET A 201 0.52 8.22 -3.60
C MET A 201 0.00 6.84 -3.96
N ARG A 202 -1.11 6.43 -3.38
CA ARG A 202 -1.77 5.18 -3.72
C ARG A 202 -3.10 5.47 -4.39
N GLY A 203 -3.17 5.15 -5.68
CA GLY A 203 -4.35 5.29 -6.50
C GLY A 203 -4.98 3.94 -6.83
N THR A 204 -6.29 3.98 -7.10
CA THR A 204 -7.08 2.83 -7.51
C THR A 204 -7.66 3.11 -8.88
N PHE A 205 -7.45 2.19 -9.84
CA PHE A 205 -8.13 2.26 -11.13
C PHE A 205 -9.25 1.22 -11.22
N THR A 206 -10.28 1.54 -11.99
CA THR A 206 -11.54 0.82 -12.07
C THR A 206 -11.95 0.64 -13.53
N HIS A 207 -13.05 -0.06 -13.76
CA HIS A 207 -13.70 -0.10 -15.09
C HIS A 207 -13.99 1.31 -15.68
N ALA A 208 -14.21 2.30 -14.83
CA ALA A 208 -14.48 3.67 -15.29
C ALA A 208 -13.23 4.45 -15.74
N ASN A 209 -12.03 3.98 -15.39
CA ASN A 209 -10.74 4.57 -15.77
C ASN A 209 -9.66 3.51 -16.05
N PRO A 210 -9.92 2.57 -17.00
CA PRO A 210 -8.92 1.57 -17.37
C PRO A 210 -7.69 2.20 -18.04
N ASP A 211 -7.78 3.48 -18.44
CA ASP A 211 -6.72 4.33 -18.99
C ASP A 211 -5.87 5.01 -17.89
N PHE A 212 -5.53 4.27 -16.84
CA PHE A 212 -4.93 4.77 -15.59
C PHE A 212 -3.59 5.49 -15.76
N LEU A 213 -2.91 5.33 -16.89
CA LEU A 213 -1.67 6.08 -17.17
C LEU A 213 -1.91 7.59 -17.20
N LYS A 214 -3.12 8.03 -17.58
CA LYS A 214 -3.51 9.45 -17.50
C LYS A 214 -3.63 9.92 -16.05
N ASP A 215 -4.02 9.02 -15.15
CA ASP A 215 -4.10 9.29 -13.71
C ASP A 215 -2.69 9.40 -13.10
N VAL A 216 -1.78 8.52 -13.52
CA VAL A 216 -0.35 8.61 -13.20
C VAL A 216 0.21 9.95 -13.68
N GLN A 217 -0.04 10.33 -14.93
CA GLN A 217 0.44 11.62 -15.48
C GLN A 217 -0.09 12.81 -14.67
N GLN A 218 -1.37 12.80 -14.31
CA GLN A 218 -1.96 13.84 -13.47
C GLN A 218 -1.26 13.95 -12.11
N MET A 219 -0.93 12.83 -11.47
CA MET A 219 -0.19 12.85 -10.20
C MET A 219 1.23 13.41 -10.38
N LEU A 220 1.90 13.08 -11.50
CA LEU A 220 3.20 13.65 -11.84
C LEU A 220 3.12 15.16 -12.06
N ASP A 221 2.09 15.66 -12.75
CA ASP A 221 1.85 17.08 -13.00
C ASP A 221 1.56 17.85 -11.69
N LEU A 222 0.94 17.21 -10.72
CA LEU A 222 0.75 17.75 -9.36
C LEU A 222 2.03 17.79 -8.52
N GLY A 223 3.13 17.23 -9.03
CA GLY A 223 4.44 17.24 -8.38
C GLY A 223 4.76 16.01 -7.54
N PHE A 224 3.93 14.99 -7.56
CA PHE A 224 4.20 13.72 -6.87
C PHE A 224 5.13 12.84 -7.71
N ARG A 225 6.06 12.12 -7.07
CA ARG A 225 7.07 11.28 -7.76
C ARG A 225 7.08 9.84 -7.29
N GLU A 226 6.58 9.57 -6.10
CA GLU A 226 6.45 8.21 -5.56
C GLU A 226 4.99 7.77 -5.70
N LEU A 227 4.73 6.83 -6.62
CA LEU A 227 3.37 6.48 -7.04
C LEU A 227 3.15 4.97 -7.00
N SER A 228 1.95 4.55 -6.65
CA SER A 228 1.44 3.19 -6.77
C SER A 228 0.01 3.22 -7.32
N MET A 229 -0.24 2.50 -8.41
CA MET A 229 -1.58 2.35 -8.98
C MET A 229 -1.99 0.88 -8.93
N GLU A 230 -3.14 0.61 -8.36
CA GLU A 230 -3.64 -0.75 -8.15
C GLU A 230 -5.05 -0.91 -8.75
N PRO A 231 -5.37 -2.11 -9.29
CA PRO A 231 -6.74 -2.39 -9.70
C PRO A 231 -7.68 -2.41 -8.51
N VAL A 232 -8.92 -2.00 -8.71
CA VAL A 232 -9.96 -2.11 -7.69
C VAL A 232 -10.19 -3.58 -7.34
N VAL A 233 -10.35 -3.84 -6.04
CA VAL A 233 -10.83 -5.13 -5.55
C VAL A 233 -12.31 -5.01 -5.29
N ALA A 234 -13.12 -5.55 -6.19
CA ALA A 234 -14.57 -5.48 -6.15
C ALA A 234 -15.19 -6.81 -6.63
N LYS A 235 -16.45 -7.06 -6.28
CA LYS A 235 -17.20 -8.20 -6.81
C LYS A 235 -17.44 -8.00 -8.30
N SER A 236 -17.57 -9.09 -9.05
CA SER A 236 -17.75 -9.05 -10.52
C SER A 236 -19.00 -8.33 -11.00
N ASP A 237 -20.00 -8.17 -10.16
CA ASP A 237 -21.26 -7.45 -10.41
C ASP A 237 -21.21 -5.96 -9.99
N ASP A 238 -20.11 -5.53 -9.37
CA ASP A 238 -19.91 -4.12 -9.00
C ASP A 238 -19.58 -3.27 -10.23
N PRO A 239 -20.22 -2.11 -10.41
CA PRO A 239 -19.93 -1.21 -11.53
C PRO A 239 -18.48 -0.70 -11.61
N ALA A 240 -17.74 -0.75 -10.52
CA ALA A 240 -16.33 -0.38 -10.50
C ALA A 240 -15.40 -1.53 -10.94
N ALA A 241 -15.88 -2.79 -10.90
CA ALA A 241 -15.07 -3.96 -11.20
C ALA A 241 -14.53 -3.95 -12.62
N LEU A 242 -13.24 -4.26 -12.76
CA LEU A 242 -12.63 -4.53 -14.06
C LEU A 242 -13.22 -5.80 -14.66
N ASN A 243 -13.40 -5.81 -15.97
CA ASN A 243 -13.94 -6.95 -16.70
C ASN A 243 -13.09 -7.27 -17.94
N GLU A 244 -13.48 -8.30 -18.71
CA GLU A 244 -12.68 -8.76 -19.85
C GLU A 244 -12.53 -7.69 -20.96
N ALA A 245 -13.48 -6.76 -21.10
CA ALA A 245 -13.37 -5.67 -22.07
C ALA A 245 -12.27 -4.66 -21.71
N ASP A 246 -11.88 -4.56 -20.44
CA ASP A 246 -10.83 -3.65 -19.98
C ASP A 246 -9.42 -4.23 -20.16
N ARG A 247 -9.33 -5.55 -20.33
CA ARG A 247 -8.07 -6.30 -20.29
C ARG A 247 -7.02 -5.76 -21.24
N GLU A 248 -7.35 -5.62 -22.52
CA GLU A 248 -6.41 -5.15 -23.54
C GLU A 248 -5.95 -3.70 -23.26
N ILE A 249 -6.87 -2.87 -22.78
CA ILE A 249 -6.56 -1.47 -22.41
C ILE A 249 -5.57 -1.47 -21.25
N VAL A 250 -5.87 -2.20 -20.18
CA VAL A 250 -5.03 -2.26 -18.97
C VAL A 250 -3.64 -2.83 -19.29
N MET A 251 -3.56 -3.92 -20.07
CA MET A 251 -2.26 -4.48 -20.50
C MET A 251 -1.43 -3.44 -21.23
N LYS A 252 -2.03 -2.72 -22.17
CA LYS A 252 -1.33 -1.64 -22.88
C LYS A 252 -0.89 -0.50 -21.95
N GLN A 253 -1.70 -0.15 -20.96
CA GLN A 253 -1.30 0.87 -19.97
C GLN A 253 -0.04 0.47 -19.21
N TYR A 254 0.07 -0.80 -18.78
CA TYR A 254 1.28 -1.30 -18.11
C TYR A 254 2.50 -1.30 -19.03
N GLU A 255 2.35 -1.69 -20.29
CA GLU A 255 3.43 -1.63 -21.29
C GLU A 255 3.91 -0.20 -21.51
N ASP A 256 2.97 0.74 -21.66
CA ASP A 256 3.30 2.15 -21.89
C ASP A 256 3.89 2.79 -20.64
N LEU A 257 3.43 2.41 -19.43
CA LEU A 257 4.04 2.83 -18.17
C LEU A 257 5.48 2.32 -18.06
N ALA A 258 5.73 1.05 -18.39
CA ALA A 258 7.08 0.49 -18.36
C ALA A 258 8.05 1.24 -19.30
N LYS A 259 7.57 1.64 -20.50
CA LYS A 259 8.36 2.48 -21.43
C LYS A 259 8.62 3.88 -20.91
N LEU A 260 7.68 4.43 -20.13
CA LEU A 260 7.83 5.76 -19.53
C LEU A 260 8.85 5.78 -18.38
N MET A 261 9.07 4.63 -17.75
CA MET A 261 10.00 4.46 -16.62
C MET A 261 11.44 4.19 -17.05
N LEU A 262 11.67 3.83 -18.35
CA LEU A 262 12.98 3.62 -18.95
C LEU A 262 13.61 4.93 -19.43
#